data_4fa604aa9d4cfc689a0b21d8728f90c1
#
_entry.id   4fa604aa9d4cfc689a0b21d8728f90c1
#
_cell.length_a   1.000
_cell.length_b   1.000
_cell.length_c   1.000
_cell.angle_alpha   90.00
_cell.angle_beta   90.00
_cell.angle_gamma   90.00
#
_symmetry.space_group_name_H-M   'P 1'
#
loop_
_entity.id
_entity.type
_entity.pdbx_description
1 polymer ?
#
loop_
_entity_poly.entity_id
_entity_poly.type
_entity_poly.pdbx_seq_one_letter_code
_entity_poly.pdbx_strand_id
1 'polypeptide(L)'
;MISPFEWFVGMRYTRSGRGVGQRNGFISFIAALSVAGIALGVAALIVVLSVMNGFQKEVRDRMLSVLSHIEVYGHAGIQDWEAVAARAREDKRIIGAAPFVAGQVVVTRDETVRGAAVRGIDPKAEPTVSDIGAQMRSGRLTDLAPGEFGIIVGRVLADQLGLLPGDKLAMIAPQGTVSPAGIVPRLKQFTIRGIFESGHYEYDSTLILANIADAATFFRSDGASGVRLKTTDMQQAPAIAQDLGRRLGGQYMVRDWSRENQVWFAAVQVEKRMMFIILTLIIAVAAFNLVSMLVMTVTDKRPDIAILRTLGASPRSILSIFMIQGSMIGLLGTLLGVVLGVLIALNVGNLVGAVEAMFGFRVLPPGIYVISALPSDLRLPDVAWIALISCLLALVATIYPSLRAAAVKPAEALRYE
;
A
#
# COMPACT_ATOMS: atom_id res chain seq x y z
N MET A 1 -1.35 -14.60 42.28
CA MET A 1 -1.25 -13.17 42.58
C MET A 1 0.23 -12.83 42.72
N ILE A 2 0.72 -11.82 41.99
CA ILE A 2 2.07 -11.28 42.11
C ILE A 2 2.08 -10.43 43.38
N SER A 3 3.01 -10.71 44.30
CA SER A 3 3.09 -9.95 45.54
C SER A 3 3.81 -8.61 45.34
N PRO A 4 3.56 -7.58 46.20
CA PRO A 4 4.30 -6.30 46.12
C PRO A 4 5.82 -6.45 46.17
N PHE A 5 6.30 -7.50 46.82
CA PHE A 5 7.73 -7.82 46.94
C PHE A 5 8.34 -8.18 45.59
N GLU A 6 7.70 -9.05 44.81
CA GLU A 6 8.17 -9.52 43.52
C GLU A 6 8.26 -8.36 42.51
N TRP A 7 7.26 -7.47 42.54
CA TRP A 7 7.25 -6.27 41.73
C TRP A 7 8.38 -5.31 42.11
N PHE A 8 8.56 -5.08 43.40
CA PHE A 8 9.61 -4.17 43.92
C PHE A 8 11.02 -4.66 43.53
N VAL A 9 11.31 -5.96 43.71
CA VAL A 9 12.61 -6.55 43.38
C VAL A 9 12.82 -6.57 41.87
N GLY A 10 11.81 -6.95 41.06
CA GLY A 10 11.88 -6.95 39.60
C GLY A 10 12.18 -5.57 39.02
N MET A 11 11.50 -4.54 39.53
CA MET A 11 11.79 -3.15 39.13
C MET A 11 13.18 -2.68 39.55
N ARG A 12 13.65 -3.10 40.70
CA ARG A 12 15.00 -2.72 41.19
C ARG A 12 16.09 -3.36 40.35
N TYR A 13 15.88 -4.57 39.85
CA TYR A 13 16.83 -5.23 38.94
C TYR A 13 16.90 -4.55 37.57
N THR A 14 15.83 -3.97 37.07
CA THR A 14 15.89 -3.14 35.86
C THR A 14 16.59 -1.79 36.09
N ARG A 15 16.52 -1.22 37.31
CA ARG A 15 17.11 0.08 37.66
C ARG A 15 18.55 -0.01 38.19
N SER A 16 19.08 -1.18 38.47
CA SER A 16 20.31 -1.42 39.24
C SER A 16 21.63 -1.02 38.55
N GLY A 17 21.62 0.01 37.71
CA GLY A 17 22.82 0.55 37.05
C GLY A 17 23.53 1.70 37.79
N ARG A 18 23.08 2.12 38.96
CA ARG A 18 23.61 3.32 39.70
C ARG A 18 24.36 3.01 40.99
N GLY A 19 24.74 1.79 41.25
CA GLY A 19 25.55 1.38 42.40
C GLY A 19 27.01 1.23 42.08
N VAL A 20 27.87 1.68 42.96
CA VAL A 20 29.37 1.65 42.90
C VAL A 20 29.90 0.24 42.58
N GLY A 21 30.39 0.04 41.33
CA GLY A 21 31.08 -1.18 40.90
C GLY A 21 31.04 -1.38 39.39
N GLN A 22 32.21 -1.58 38.76
CA GLN A 22 32.37 -1.81 37.30
C GLN A 22 31.46 -2.93 36.72
N ARG A 23 31.11 -3.93 37.53
CA ARG A 23 30.30 -5.09 37.15
C ARG A 23 28.85 -4.77 36.89
N ASN A 24 28.28 -3.72 37.56
CA ASN A 24 26.89 -3.30 37.39
C ASN A 24 26.66 -2.47 36.12
N GLY A 25 27.69 -1.79 35.59
CA GLY A 25 27.64 -1.03 34.36
C GLY A 25 27.39 -1.87 33.12
N PHE A 26 28.01 -3.09 33.09
CA PHE A 26 27.87 -3.99 31.93
C PHE A 26 26.47 -4.58 31.79
N ILE A 27 25.82 -4.97 32.88
CA ILE A 27 24.41 -5.46 32.87
C ILE A 27 23.46 -4.37 32.42
N SER A 28 23.65 -3.13 32.92
CA SER A 28 22.85 -1.98 32.51
C SER A 28 23.05 -1.65 31.03
N PHE A 29 24.26 -1.76 30.51
CA PHE A 29 24.59 -1.58 29.08
C PHE A 29 23.87 -2.62 28.21
N ILE A 30 23.94 -3.91 28.59
CA ILE A 30 23.25 -4.97 27.82
C ILE A 30 21.73 -4.81 27.88
N ALA A 31 21.16 -4.39 29.02
CA ALA A 31 19.74 -4.09 29.13
C ALA A 31 19.34 -2.94 28.20
N ALA A 32 20.13 -1.86 28.19
CA ALA A 32 19.91 -0.74 27.28
C ALA A 32 20.00 -1.15 25.80
N LEU A 33 20.99 -2.01 25.47
CA LEU A 33 21.15 -2.55 24.11
C LEU A 33 19.94 -3.42 23.70
N SER A 34 19.40 -4.22 24.63
CA SER A 34 18.20 -5.03 24.37
C SER A 34 16.95 -4.16 24.17
N VAL A 35 16.77 -3.13 24.99
CA VAL A 35 15.69 -2.14 24.80
C VAL A 35 15.84 -1.44 23.47
N ALA A 36 17.04 -1.00 23.10
CA ALA A 36 17.33 -0.36 21.83
C ALA A 36 17.08 -1.30 20.64
N GLY A 37 17.46 -2.58 20.73
CA GLY A 37 17.21 -3.58 19.71
C GLY A 37 15.72 -3.81 19.44
N ILE A 38 14.92 -3.94 20.50
CA ILE A 38 13.46 -4.06 20.39
C ILE A 38 12.87 -2.75 19.82
N ALA A 39 13.32 -1.60 20.33
CA ALA A 39 12.82 -0.29 19.88
C ALA A 39 13.11 -0.05 18.39
N LEU A 40 14.34 -0.36 17.94
CA LEU A 40 14.71 -0.26 16.53
C LEU A 40 13.90 -1.23 15.65
N GLY A 41 13.72 -2.48 16.09
CA GLY A 41 12.92 -3.46 15.38
C GLY A 41 11.46 -3.00 15.21
N VAL A 42 10.84 -2.53 16.28
CA VAL A 42 9.45 -2.01 16.27
C VAL A 42 9.35 -0.73 15.43
N ALA A 43 10.29 0.19 15.58
CA ALA A 43 10.31 1.43 14.80
C ALA A 43 10.48 1.15 13.30
N ALA A 44 11.42 0.30 12.92
CA ALA A 44 11.64 -0.10 11.53
C ALA A 44 10.35 -0.70 10.91
N LEU A 45 9.66 -1.54 11.69
CA LEU A 45 8.39 -2.15 11.30
C LEU A 45 7.31 -1.13 11.00
N ILE A 46 7.10 -0.19 11.91
CA ILE A 46 6.10 0.88 11.76
C ILE A 46 6.44 1.73 10.53
N VAL A 47 7.69 2.13 10.37
CA VAL A 47 8.13 2.97 9.23
C VAL A 47 7.93 2.25 7.91
N VAL A 48 8.40 1.00 7.79
CA VAL A 48 8.30 0.23 6.54
C VAL A 48 6.85 -0.01 6.16
N LEU A 49 5.98 -0.42 7.10
CA LEU A 49 4.55 -0.61 6.82
C LEU A 49 3.85 0.69 6.47
N SER A 50 4.18 1.81 7.13
CA SER A 50 3.60 3.12 6.83
C SER A 50 3.99 3.61 5.45
N VAL A 51 5.26 3.46 5.05
CA VAL A 51 5.74 3.80 3.70
C VAL A 51 5.09 2.90 2.65
N MET A 52 5.00 1.59 2.90
CA MET A 52 4.34 0.65 1.99
C MET A 52 2.85 0.96 1.81
N ASN A 53 2.13 1.23 2.90
CA ASN A 53 0.73 1.65 2.84
C ASN A 53 0.58 2.97 2.05
N GLY A 54 1.47 3.93 2.28
CA GLY A 54 1.49 5.21 1.56
C GLY A 54 1.74 5.03 0.07
N PHE A 55 2.73 4.23 -0.30
CA PHE A 55 3.04 3.91 -1.69
C PHE A 55 1.87 3.21 -2.39
N GLN A 56 1.29 2.19 -1.76
CA GLN A 56 0.12 1.48 -2.29
C GLN A 56 -1.09 2.39 -2.45
N LYS A 57 -1.31 3.31 -1.51
CA LYS A 57 -2.37 4.31 -1.59
C LYS A 57 -2.14 5.27 -2.76
N GLU A 58 -0.94 5.82 -2.89
CA GLU A 58 -0.59 6.76 -3.95
C GLU A 58 -0.71 6.13 -5.34
N VAL A 59 -0.15 4.91 -5.53
CA VAL A 59 -0.27 4.18 -6.80
C VAL A 59 -1.73 3.91 -7.13
N ARG A 60 -2.50 3.43 -6.17
CA ARG A 60 -3.92 3.17 -6.35
C ARG A 60 -4.70 4.44 -6.70
N ASP A 61 -4.51 5.54 -5.96
CA ASP A 61 -5.24 6.77 -6.15
C ASP A 61 -4.93 7.37 -7.54
N ARG A 62 -3.70 7.24 -8.03
CA ARG A 62 -3.31 7.63 -9.39
C ARG A 62 -3.89 6.73 -10.47
N MET A 63 -3.88 5.41 -10.28
CA MET A 63 -4.55 4.50 -11.21
C MET A 63 -6.03 4.86 -11.38
N LEU A 64 -6.69 5.21 -10.29
CA LEU A 64 -8.13 5.45 -10.24
C LEU A 64 -8.54 6.88 -10.60
N SER A 65 -7.59 7.80 -10.74
CA SER A 65 -7.88 9.13 -11.29
C SER A 65 -8.31 9.07 -12.78
N VAL A 66 -7.88 8.03 -13.49
CA VAL A 66 -8.23 7.76 -14.91
C VAL A 66 -9.31 6.70 -15.05
N LEU A 67 -9.37 5.75 -14.09
CA LEU A 67 -10.33 4.64 -14.10
C LEU A 67 -11.60 5.00 -13.34
N SER A 68 -12.71 4.52 -13.85
CA SER A 68 -13.97 4.48 -13.08
C SER A 68 -13.91 3.37 -12.03
N HIS A 69 -14.72 3.51 -10.98
CA HIS A 69 -14.75 2.53 -9.92
C HIS A 69 -15.48 1.24 -10.33
N ILE A 70 -16.50 1.36 -11.19
CA ILE A 70 -17.30 0.25 -11.72
C ILE A 70 -17.57 0.52 -13.19
N GLU A 71 -17.58 -0.51 -14.00
CA GLU A 71 -17.97 -0.49 -15.40
C GLU A 71 -19.08 -1.50 -15.65
N VAL A 72 -20.13 -1.05 -16.33
CA VAL A 72 -21.28 -1.86 -16.73
C VAL A 72 -21.21 -2.04 -18.23
N TYR A 73 -21.03 -3.25 -18.71
CA TYR A 73 -20.97 -3.60 -20.13
C TYR A 73 -22.28 -4.25 -20.60
N GLY A 74 -22.74 -3.88 -21.78
CA GLY A 74 -23.83 -4.58 -22.48
C GLY A 74 -23.26 -5.63 -23.45
N HIS A 75 -23.85 -6.80 -23.53
CA HIS A 75 -23.40 -7.88 -24.45
C HIS A 75 -23.43 -7.46 -25.94
N ALA A 76 -24.37 -6.60 -26.31
CA ALA A 76 -24.52 -6.08 -27.69
C ALA A 76 -24.39 -4.54 -27.74
N GLY A 77 -23.71 -3.96 -26.75
CA GLY A 77 -23.73 -2.50 -26.53
C GLY A 77 -24.95 -2.04 -25.71
N ILE A 78 -24.93 -0.78 -25.30
CA ILE A 78 -26.00 -0.14 -24.52
C ILE A 78 -26.55 1.01 -25.35
N GLN A 79 -27.76 0.85 -25.86
CA GLN A 79 -28.44 1.91 -26.63
C GLN A 79 -28.96 3.02 -25.73
N ASP A 80 -29.60 2.65 -24.62
CA ASP A 80 -30.13 3.57 -23.62
C ASP A 80 -29.26 3.51 -22.35
N TRP A 81 -28.11 4.18 -22.42
CA TRP A 81 -27.19 4.26 -21.29
C TRP A 81 -27.75 5.09 -20.13
N GLU A 82 -28.66 6.03 -20.43
CA GLU A 82 -29.30 6.92 -19.44
C GLU A 82 -30.19 6.12 -18.50
N ALA A 83 -30.95 5.16 -19.04
CA ALA A 83 -31.78 4.26 -18.24
C ALA A 83 -30.90 3.36 -17.33
N VAL A 84 -29.76 2.88 -17.82
CA VAL A 84 -28.81 2.12 -17.00
C VAL A 84 -28.21 2.99 -15.91
N ALA A 85 -27.80 4.21 -16.24
CA ALA A 85 -27.26 5.18 -15.29
C ALA A 85 -28.29 5.57 -14.22
N ALA A 86 -29.57 5.76 -14.61
CA ALA A 86 -30.66 6.07 -13.68
C ALA A 86 -30.86 4.93 -12.66
N ARG A 87 -30.95 3.67 -13.13
CA ARG A 87 -31.03 2.50 -12.25
C ARG A 87 -29.81 2.35 -11.34
N ALA A 88 -28.61 2.63 -11.84
CA ALA A 88 -27.40 2.59 -11.03
C ALA A 88 -27.43 3.65 -9.93
N ARG A 89 -27.89 4.87 -10.22
CA ARG A 89 -28.01 5.99 -9.26
C ARG A 89 -29.09 5.80 -8.19
N GLU A 90 -29.97 4.80 -8.31
CA GLU A 90 -30.84 4.41 -7.19
C GLU A 90 -30.03 3.98 -5.96
N ASP A 91 -28.82 3.50 -6.16
CA ASP A 91 -27.86 3.31 -5.08
C ASP A 91 -27.15 4.62 -4.76
N LYS A 92 -27.47 5.20 -3.61
CA LYS A 92 -26.90 6.48 -3.15
C LYS A 92 -25.36 6.50 -3.04
N ARG A 93 -24.74 5.32 -3.06
CA ARG A 93 -23.28 5.20 -3.07
C ARG A 93 -22.68 5.49 -4.45
N ILE A 94 -23.49 5.56 -5.51
CA ILE A 94 -23.06 5.88 -6.87
C ILE A 94 -23.32 7.38 -7.12
N ILE A 95 -22.23 8.14 -7.30
CA ILE A 95 -22.25 9.60 -7.40
C ILE A 95 -22.08 10.12 -8.83
N GLY A 96 -21.58 9.29 -9.74
CA GLY A 96 -21.34 9.67 -11.14
C GLY A 96 -21.61 8.52 -12.09
N ALA A 97 -22.04 8.85 -13.32
CA ALA A 97 -22.22 7.91 -14.41
C ALA A 97 -21.95 8.59 -15.75
N ALA A 98 -21.20 7.92 -16.64
CA ALA A 98 -20.91 8.39 -17.98
C ALA A 98 -20.84 7.21 -18.96
N PRO A 99 -21.34 7.36 -20.21
CA PRO A 99 -21.23 6.35 -21.25
C PRO A 99 -19.82 6.33 -21.82
N PHE A 100 -19.41 5.18 -22.36
CA PHE A 100 -18.17 5.09 -23.12
C PHE A 100 -18.25 4.09 -24.27
N VAL A 101 -17.41 4.32 -25.28
CA VAL A 101 -17.12 3.36 -26.35
C VAL A 101 -15.66 2.96 -26.25
N ALA A 102 -15.38 1.67 -26.15
CA ALA A 102 -14.01 1.17 -26.04
C ALA A 102 -13.61 0.37 -27.27
N GLY A 103 -12.36 0.56 -27.70
CA GLY A 103 -11.77 -0.23 -28.78
C GLY A 103 -10.26 -0.18 -28.74
N GLN A 104 -9.63 -1.18 -29.36
CA GLN A 104 -8.18 -1.22 -29.55
C GLN A 104 -7.83 -0.81 -30.97
N VAL A 105 -6.73 -0.08 -31.10
CA VAL A 105 -6.22 0.39 -32.38
C VAL A 105 -4.72 0.23 -32.45
N VAL A 106 -4.24 0.20 -33.67
CA VAL A 106 -2.83 0.42 -33.98
C VAL A 106 -2.70 1.85 -34.49
N VAL A 107 -1.83 2.63 -33.86
CA VAL A 107 -1.49 3.99 -34.29
C VAL A 107 -0.17 3.98 -35.02
N THR A 108 -0.07 4.76 -36.07
CA THR A 108 1.16 4.85 -36.85
C THR A 108 1.48 6.30 -37.19
N ARG A 109 2.75 6.65 -37.03
CA ARG A 109 3.36 7.89 -37.52
C ARG A 109 4.73 7.56 -38.05
N ASP A 110 4.96 7.91 -39.31
CA ASP A 110 6.19 7.55 -40.07
C ASP A 110 6.44 6.04 -39.99
N GLU A 111 7.58 5.61 -39.47
CA GLU A 111 7.95 4.19 -39.31
C GLU A 111 7.57 3.59 -37.95
N THR A 112 7.03 4.41 -37.02
CA THR A 112 6.72 3.97 -35.66
C THR A 112 5.28 3.48 -35.59
N VAL A 113 5.11 2.25 -35.10
CA VAL A 113 3.82 1.59 -34.90
C VAL A 113 3.64 1.26 -33.43
N ARG A 114 2.48 1.63 -32.85
CA ARG A 114 2.12 1.37 -31.46
C ARG A 114 0.69 0.87 -31.33
N GLY A 115 0.47 -0.05 -30.39
CA GLY A 115 -0.88 -0.41 -29.95
C GLY A 115 -1.40 0.66 -29.00
N ALA A 116 -2.68 1.02 -29.13
CA ALA A 116 -3.35 1.97 -28.25
C ALA A 116 -4.79 1.53 -27.98
N ALA A 117 -5.31 1.95 -26.83
CA ALA A 117 -6.72 1.80 -26.45
C ALA A 117 -7.44 3.13 -26.67
N VAL A 118 -8.51 3.10 -27.47
CA VAL A 118 -9.36 4.27 -27.66
C VAL A 118 -10.55 4.18 -26.73
N ARG A 119 -10.80 5.27 -26.03
CA ARG A 119 -11.99 5.48 -25.22
C ARG A 119 -12.77 6.67 -25.76
N GLY A 120 -13.92 6.40 -26.38
CA GLY A 120 -14.91 7.41 -26.75
C GLY A 120 -15.65 7.85 -25.48
N ILE A 121 -15.62 9.11 -25.18
CA ILE A 121 -16.23 9.73 -23.99
C ILE A 121 -17.24 10.79 -24.38
N ASP A 122 -18.21 11.04 -23.50
CA ASP A 122 -19.00 12.25 -23.53
C ASP A 122 -18.28 13.34 -22.71
N PRO A 123 -17.75 14.42 -23.33
CA PRO A 123 -17.01 15.46 -22.64
C PRO A 123 -17.78 16.15 -21.50
N LYS A 124 -19.12 16.10 -21.52
CA LYS A 124 -19.98 16.69 -20.49
C LYS A 124 -20.18 15.75 -19.31
N ALA A 125 -20.32 14.44 -19.56
CA ALA A 125 -20.55 13.44 -18.52
C ALA A 125 -19.24 12.94 -17.89
N GLU A 126 -18.14 12.91 -18.63
CA GLU A 126 -16.84 12.38 -18.20
C GLU A 126 -16.32 12.97 -16.87
N PRO A 127 -16.42 14.29 -16.60
CA PRO A 127 -15.97 14.86 -15.32
C PRO A 127 -16.71 14.31 -14.09
N THR A 128 -17.86 13.64 -14.27
CA THR A 128 -18.60 13.02 -13.15
C THR A 128 -17.98 11.69 -12.71
N VAL A 129 -17.18 11.04 -13.56
CA VAL A 129 -16.64 9.69 -13.31
C VAL A 129 -15.10 9.61 -13.30
N SER A 130 -14.42 10.63 -13.84
CA SER A 130 -12.98 10.65 -14.02
C SER A 130 -12.43 12.05 -13.77
N ASP A 131 -11.24 12.13 -13.21
CA ASP A 131 -10.54 13.38 -12.95
C ASP A 131 -9.55 13.75 -14.08
N ILE A 132 -9.63 13.05 -15.23
CA ILE A 132 -8.71 13.24 -16.36
C ILE A 132 -8.75 14.67 -16.93
N GLY A 133 -9.88 15.36 -16.77
CA GLY A 133 -10.01 16.76 -17.16
C GLY A 133 -9.09 17.70 -16.38
N ALA A 134 -8.79 17.39 -15.13
CA ALA A 134 -7.84 18.15 -14.30
C ALA A 134 -6.36 17.81 -14.63
N GLN A 135 -6.13 16.74 -15.37
CA GLN A 135 -4.80 16.23 -15.74
C GLN A 135 -4.37 16.62 -17.15
N MET A 136 -5.13 17.54 -17.79
CA MET A 136 -4.77 18.05 -19.11
C MET A 136 -3.52 18.92 -19.05
N ARG A 137 -2.55 18.62 -19.91
CA ARG A 137 -1.35 19.46 -20.11
C ARG A 137 -1.57 20.50 -21.22
N SER A 138 -2.35 20.11 -22.24
CA SER A 138 -2.74 21.02 -23.33
C SER A 138 -4.14 20.65 -23.83
N GLY A 139 -4.90 21.64 -24.30
CA GLY A 139 -6.29 21.44 -24.72
C GLY A 139 -7.24 21.21 -23.54
N ARG A 140 -8.50 20.89 -23.83
CA ARG A 140 -9.58 20.60 -22.88
C ARG A 140 -10.44 19.45 -23.38
N LEU A 141 -11.11 18.71 -22.48
CA LEU A 141 -12.04 17.65 -22.88
C LEU A 141 -13.16 18.17 -23.80
N THR A 142 -13.58 19.41 -23.60
CA THR A 142 -14.61 20.09 -24.43
C THR A 142 -14.17 20.33 -25.86
N ASP A 143 -12.89 20.24 -26.18
CA ASP A 143 -12.34 20.38 -27.54
C ASP A 143 -12.59 19.12 -28.40
N LEU A 144 -13.15 18.06 -27.80
CA LEU A 144 -13.63 16.86 -28.50
C LEU A 144 -15.05 17.07 -29.03
N ALA A 145 -15.20 17.87 -30.09
CA ALA A 145 -16.48 18.06 -30.73
C ALA A 145 -16.87 16.86 -31.61
N PRO A 146 -18.17 16.47 -31.64
CA PRO A 146 -18.64 15.36 -32.46
C PRO A 146 -18.48 15.68 -33.96
N GLY A 147 -18.05 14.71 -34.77
CA GLY A 147 -17.86 14.83 -36.22
C GLY A 147 -16.51 15.41 -36.64
N GLU A 148 -15.71 15.96 -35.74
CA GLU A 148 -14.40 16.52 -36.05
C GLU A 148 -13.26 15.51 -35.98
N PHE A 149 -13.51 14.30 -35.46
CA PHE A 149 -12.51 13.27 -35.25
C PHE A 149 -11.28 13.78 -34.48
N GLY A 150 -11.54 14.61 -33.47
CA GLY A 150 -10.54 15.07 -32.53
C GLY A 150 -10.18 14.01 -31.51
N ILE A 151 -8.92 13.97 -31.10
CA ILE A 151 -8.43 13.07 -30.05
C ILE A 151 -7.54 13.82 -29.02
N ILE A 152 -7.55 13.29 -27.81
CA ILE A 152 -6.61 13.65 -26.75
C ILE A 152 -5.76 12.41 -26.46
N VAL A 153 -4.45 12.57 -26.42
CA VAL A 153 -3.50 11.45 -26.24
C VAL A 153 -2.74 11.60 -24.92
N GLY A 154 -2.32 10.48 -24.35
CA GLY A 154 -1.44 10.50 -23.18
C GLY A 154 -0.05 11.05 -23.52
N ARG A 155 0.59 11.70 -22.55
CA ARG A 155 1.88 12.37 -22.75
C ARG A 155 2.96 11.44 -23.26
N VAL A 156 3.09 10.26 -22.66
CA VAL A 156 4.13 9.29 -23.05
C VAL A 156 3.94 8.83 -24.51
N LEU A 157 2.68 8.61 -24.93
CA LEU A 157 2.36 8.28 -26.32
C LEU A 157 2.70 9.44 -27.26
N ALA A 158 2.39 10.67 -26.86
CA ALA A 158 2.72 11.88 -27.61
C ALA A 158 4.24 12.04 -27.77
N ASP A 159 5.00 11.87 -26.68
CA ASP A 159 6.47 11.98 -26.71
C ASP A 159 7.11 10.87 -27.57
N GLN A 160 6.61 9.62 -27.49
CA GLN A 160 7.11 8.47 -28.29
C GLN A 160 6.87 8.64 -29.79
N LEU A 161 5.79 9.28 -30.18
CA LEU A 161 5.41 9.50 -31.57
C LEU A 161 5.75 10.92 -32.05
N GLY A 162 6.33 11.77 -31.20
CA GLY A 162 6.65 13.17 -31.51
C GLY A 162 5.43 14.01 -31.87
N LEU A 163 4.28 13.80 -31.19
CA LEU A 163 2.99 14.41 -31.48
C LEU A 163 2.81 15.75 -30.77
N LEU A 164 2.28 16.72 -31.48
CA LEU A 164 1.88 18.02 -30.93
C LEU A 164 0.39 18.28 -31.20
N PRO A 165 -0.27 19.11 -30.40
CA PRO A 165 -1.62 19.57 -30.71
C PRO A 165 -1.71 20.17 -32.11
N GLY A 166 -2.72 19.72 -32.89
CA GLY A 166 -2.89 20.06 -34.30
C GLY A 166 -2.35 19.02 -35.29
N ASP A 167 -1.46 18.12 -34.86
CA ASP A 167 -0.96 17.05 -35.71
C ASP A 167 -2.07 16.03 -36.04
N LYS A 168 -1.86 15.30 -37.14
CA LYS A 168 -2.74 14.20 -37.57
C LYS A 168 -2.12 12.86 -37.22
N LEU A 169 -2.90 11.96 -36.64
CA LEU A 169 -2.53 10.61 -36.31
C LEU A 169 -3.41 9.60 -37.04
N ALA A 170 -2.81 8.67 -37.77
CA ALA A 170 -3.55 7.59 -38.39
C ALA A 170 -3.84 6.48 -37.37
N MET A 171 -5.11 6.12 -37.23
CA MET A 171 -5.57 5.02 -36.38
C MET A 171 -6.14 3.91 -37.25
N ILE A 172 -5.72 2.68 -36.96
CA ILE A 172 -6.12 1.46 -37.64
C ILE A 172 -6.85 0.56 -36.64
N ALA A 173 -8.14 0.31 -36.87
CA ALA A 173 -8.90 -0.66 -36.10
C ALA A 173 -8.65 -2.08 -36.69
N PRO A 174 -8.16 -3.05 -35.86
CA PRO A 174 -7.92 -4.42 -36.33
C PRO A 174 -9.22 -5.13 -36.75
N GLN A 175 -10.33 -4.75 -36.14
CA GLN A 175 -11.67 -5.24 -36.47
C GLN A 175 -12.11 -4.62 -37.81
N GLY A 176 -11.66 -5.22 -38.89
CA GLY A 176 -11.93 -4.77 -40.26
C GLY A 176 -13.35 -5.08 -40.73
N THR A 177 -13.69 -4.57 -41.93
CA THR A 177 -14.89 -4.97 -42.66
C THR A 177 -14.59 -6.22 -43.47
N VAL A 178 -15.42 -7.25 -43.34
CA VAL A 178 -15.33 -8.43 -44.20
C VAL A 178 -15.74 -8.02 -45.61
N SER A 179 -14.80 -8.15 -46.54
CA SER A 179 -15.03 -7.92 -47.97
C SER A 179 -14.77 -9.22 -48.75
N PRO A 180 -15.23 -9.36 -50.02
CA PRO A 180 -14.90 -10.49 -50.84
C PRO A 180 -13.39 -10.73 -51.03
N ALA A 181 -12.57 -9.71 -50.84
CA ALA A 181 -11.10 -9.76 -50.90
C ALA A 181 -10.44 -10.05 -49.55
N GLY A 182 -11.20 -10.30 -48.46
CA GLY A 182 -10.70 -10.55 -47.12
C GLY A 182 -11.08 -9.46 -46.15
N ILE A 183 -10.47 -9.49 -44.95
CA ILE A 183 -10.69 -8.50 -43.89
C ILE A 183 -9.87 -7.25 -44.22
N VAL A 184 -10.55 -6.13 -44.47
CA VAL A 184 -9.90 -4.84 -44.70
C VAL A 184 -9.93 -4.04 -43.38
N PRO A 185 -8.76 -3.73 -42.76
CA PRO A 185 -8.69 -2.90 -41.56
C PRO A 185 -9.28 -1.51 -41.84
N ARG A 186 -9.91 -0.94 -40.83
CA ARG A 186 -10.42 0.43 -40.92
C ARG A 186 -9.32 1.40 -40.55
N LEU A 187 -9.02 2.30 -41.47
CA LEU A 187 -8.03 3.36 -41.28
C LEU A 187 -8.75 4.71 -41.31
N LYS A 188 -8.45 5.56 -40.32
CA LYS A 188 -8.90 6.95 -40.29
C LYS A 188 -7.85 7.85 -39.66
N GLN A 189 -7.73 9.06 -40.17
CA GLN A 189 -6.91 10.11 -39.57
C GLN A 189 -7.71 10.88 -38.54
N PHE A 190 -7.12 11.09 -37.38
CA PHE A 190 -7.63 11.88 -36.29
C PHE A 190 -6.72 13.08 -36.01
N THR A 191 -7.27 14.19 -35.53
CA THR A 191 -6.51 15.40 -35.20
C THR A 191 -6.29 15.48 -33.71
N ILE A 192 -5.06 15.71 -33.26
CA ILE A 192 -4.72 15.86 -31.84
C ILE A 192 -5.23 17.21 -31.35
N ARG A 193 -6.15 17.21 -30.38
CA ARG A 193 -6.74 18.39 -29.75
C ARG A 193 -6.11 18.68 -28.39
N GLY A 194 -5.45 17.70 -27.78
CA GLY A 194 -4.83 17.89 -26.48
C GLY A 194 -3.97 16.73 -26.05
N ILE A 195 -3.25 16.94 -24.94
CA ILE A 195 -2.38 15.95 -24.29
C ILE A 195 -2.70 15.94 -22.80
N PHE A 196 -2.92 14.76 -22.23
CA PHE A 196 -3.08 14.58 -20.79
C PHE A 196 -1.87 13.86 -20.18
N GLU A 197 -1.69 14.03 -18.87
CA GLU A 197 -0.66 13.33 -18.08
C GLU A 197 -1.27 12.88 -16.75
N SER A 198 -1.64 11.60 -16.69
CA SER A 198 -2.23 11.00 -15.49
C SER A 198 -1.22 10.64 -14.41
N GLY A 199 0.06 10.55 -14.80
CA GLY A 199 1.11 10.03 -13.97
C GLY A 199 1.12 8.51 -13.86
N HIS A 200 0.31 7.81 -14.65
CA HIS A 200 0.36 6.35 -14.77
C HIS A 200 0.87 5.98 -16.16
N TYR A 201 2.06 5.40 -16.21
CA TYR A 201 2.77 5.12 -17.46
C TYR A 201 1.92 4.36 -18.49
N GLU A 202 1.17 3.35 -18.04
CA GLU A 202 0.35 2.51 -18.92
C GLU A 202 -0.73 3.33 -19.63
N TYR A 203 -1.45 4.21 -18.89
CA TYR A 203 -2.46 5.08 -19.50
C TYR A 203 -1.83 6.19 -20.33
N ASP A 204 -0.77 6.79 -19.84
CA ASP A 204 -0.08 7.87 -20.56
C ASP A 204 0.59 7.37 -21.86
N SER A 205 0.89 6.05 -21.96
CA SER A 205 1.51 5.45 -23.14
C SER A 205 0.55 4.76 -24.11
N THR A 206 -0.70 4.48 -23.67
CA THR A 206 -1.62 3.68 -24.51
C THR A 206 -3.01 4.27 -24.67
N LEU A 207 -3.46 5.16 -23.78
CA LEU A 207 -4.84 5.66 -23.80
C LEU A 207 -5.00 6.85 -24.74
N ILE A 208 -6.01 6.77 -25.60
CA ILE A 208 -6.48 7.83 -26.48
C ILE A 208 -7.95 8.11 -26.15
N LEU A 209 -8.28 9.38 -25.91
CA LEU A 209 -9.66 9.82 -25.73
C LEU A 209 -10.19 10.43 -27.03
N ALA A 210 -11.41 10.09 -27.40
CA ALA A 210 -12.14 10.64 -28.55
C ALA A 210 -13.55 11.03 -28.13
N ASN A 211 -14.24 11.81 -28.96
CA ASN A 211 -15.68 11.99 -28.76
C ASN A 211 -16.41 10.65 -28.94
N ILE A 212 -17.40 10.36 -28.09
CA ILE A 212 -18.15 9.11 -28.10
C ILE A 212 -18.81 8.83 -29.46
N ALA A 213 -19.35 9.86 -30.12
CA ALA A 213 -19.99 9.73 -31.44
C ALA A 213 -18.98 9.38 -32.54
N ASP A 214 -17.78 9.97 -32.48
CA ASP A 214 -16.70 9.71 -33.44
C ASP A 214 -16.12 8.31 -33.23
N ALA A 215 -15.96 7.89 -31.98
CA ALA A 215 -15.53 6.54 -31.62
C ALA A 215 -16.57 5.50 -32.06
N ALA A 216 -17.86 5.72 -31.79
CA ALA A 216 -18.94 4.85 -32.24
C ALA A 216 -18.97 4.71 -33.76
N THR A 217 -18.79 5.81 -34.49
CA THR A 217 -18.69 5.81 -35.95
C THR A 217 -17.48 5.03 -36.43
N PHE A 218 -16.32 5.23 -35.83
CA PHE A 218 -15.08 4.56 -36.19
C PHE A 218 -15.12 3.06 -35.92
N PHE A 219 -15.65 2.64 -34.77
CA PHE A 219 -15.77 1.22 -34.40
C PHE A 219 -17.04 0.56 -34.95
N ARG A 220 -17.99 1.33 -35.51
CA ARG A 220 -19.33 0.88 -35.91
C ARG A 220 -20.09 0.23 -34.75
N SER A 221 -20.09 0.88 -33.62
CA SER A 221 -20.83 0.45 -32.44
C SER A 221 -22.26 1.00 -32.49
N ASP A 222 -23.27 0.15 -32.28
CA ASP A 222 -24.68 0.52 -32.23
C ASP A 222 -25.07 1.06 -30.82
N GLY A 223 -24.23 1.90 -30.23
CA GLY A 223 -24.42 2.49 -28.90
C GLY A 223 -23.14 2.51 -28.08
N ALA A 224 -23.28 2.80 -26.80
CA ALA A 224 -22.17 2.77 -25.85
C ALA A 224 -21.72 1.33 -25.60
N SER A 225 -20.43 1.08 -25.51
CA SER A 225 -19.90 -0.22 -25.08
C SER A 225 -20.27 -0.52 -23.63
N GLY A 226 -20.43 0.54 -22.83
CA GLY A 226 -20.79 0.44 -21.43
C GLY A 226 -21.05 1.79 -20.76
N VAL A 227 -21.31 1.70 -19.44
CA VAL A 227 -21.46 2.86 -18.56
C VAL A 227 -20.43 2.76 -17.44
N ARG A 228 -19.68 3.82 -17.24
CA ARG A 228 -18.73 3.99 -16.15
C ARG A 228 -19.39 4.65 -14.96
N LEU A 229 -19.11 4.16 -13.77
CA LEU A 229 -19.72 4.64 -12.54
C LEU A 229 -18.65 5.03 -11.52
N LYS A 230 -18.86 6.16 -10.83
CA LYS A 230 -18.06 6.62 -9.71
C LYS A 230 -18.82 6.40 -8.41
N THR A 231 -18.19 5.81 -7.42
CA THR A 231 -18.77 5.57 -6.09
C THR A 231 -18.18 6.53 -5.07
N THR A 232 -18.92 6.78 -3.98
CA THR A 232 -18.46 7.62 -2.87
C THR A 232 -17.21 7.05 -2.20
N ASP A 233 -17.15 5.71 -2.07
CA ASP A 233 -16.01 4.98 -1.53
C ASP A 233 -15.63 3.86 -2.51
N MET A 234 -14.46 3.98 -3.06
CA MET A 234 -13.90 3.06 -4.01
C MET A 234 -13.64 1.66 -3.41
N GLN A 235 -13.34 1.57 -2.12
CA GLN A 235 -13.11 0.29 -1.46
C GLN A 235 -14.39 -0.56 -1.41
N GLN A 236 -15.54 0.08 -1.45
CA GLN A 236 -16.84 -0.58 -1.52
C GLN A 236 -17.26 -0.94 -2.96
N ALA A 237 -16.53 -0.50 -3.98
CA ALA A 237 -16.86 -0.77 -5.38
C ALA A 237 -17.09 -2.26 -5.69
N PRO A 238 -16.30 -3.23 -5.18
CA PRO A 238 -16.57 -4.64 -5.41
C PRO A 238 -17.92 -5.12 -4.86
N ALA A 239 -18.30 -4.67 -3.66
CA ALA A 239 -19.60 -5.01 -3.05
C ALA A 239 -20.75 -4.35 -3.81
N ILE A 240 -20.58 -3.06 -4.18
CA ILE A 240 -21.57 -2.31 -4.98
C ILE A 240 -21.73 -2.95 -6.36
N ALA A 241 -20.66 -3.34 -7.03
CA ALA A 241 -20.71 -4.00 -8.34
C ALA A 241 -21.46 -5.34 -8.28
N GLN A 242 -21.25 -6.12 -7.22
CA GLN A 242 -22.00 -7.38 -7.01
C GLN A 242 -23.50 -7.12 -6.79
N ASP A 243 -23.86 -6.13 -5.96
CA ASP A 243 -25.25 -5.73 -5.73
C ASP A 243 -25.90 -5.23 -7.01
N LEU A 244 -25.21 -4.35 -7.75
CA LEU A 244 -25.66 -3.79 -9.01
C LEU A 244 -25.86 -4.86 -10.08
N GLY A 245 -24.94 -5.83 -10.20
CA GLY A 245 -25.06 -6.97 -11.11
C GLY A 245 -26.32 -7.80 -10.86
N ARG A 246 -26.71 -8.00 -9.58
CA ARG A 246 -27.96 -8.68 -9.21
C ARG A 246 -29.19 -7.86 -9.60
N ARG A 247 -29.15 -6.52 -9.46
CA ARG A 247 -30.28 -5.63 -9.78
C ARG A 247 -30.47 -5.41 -11.28
N LEU A 248 -29.38 -5.29 -12.04
CA LEU A 248 -29.45 -5.05 -13.48
C LEU A 248 -29.78 -6.32 -14.28
N GLY A 249 -29.63 -7.50 -13.66
CA GLY A 249 -29.93 -8.80 -14.31
C GLY A 249 -28.82 -9.26 -15.26
N GLY A 250 -28.98 -10.48 -15.80
CA GLY A 250 -27.95 -11.20 -16.56
C GLY A 250 -27.60 -10.63 -17.94
N GLN A 251 -28.30 -9.58 -18.42
CA GLN A 251 -28.00 -8.94 -19.69
C GLN A 251 -26.85 -7.93 -19.61
N TYR A 252 -26.41 -7.57 -18.41
CA TYR A 252 -25.29 -6.67 -18.17
C TYR A 252 -24.18 -7.36 -17.41
N MET A 253 -22.95 -7.12 -17.83
CA MET A 253 -21.76 -7.56 -17.12
C MET A 253 -21.21 -6.39 -16.31
N VAL A 254 -21.24 -6.51 -14.98
CA VAL A 254 -20.73 -5.47 -14.07
C VAL A 254 -19.33 -5.89 -13.61
N ARG A 255 -18.36 -5.04 -13.85
CA ARG A 255 -16.97 -5.20 -13.42
C ARG A 255 -16.60 -4.05 -12.50
N ASP A 256 -15.84 -4.35 -11.48
CA ASP A 256 -15.20 -3.35 -10.62
C ASP A 256 -13.70 -3.27 -10.94
N TRP A 257 -13.08 -2.18 -10.55
CA TRP A 257 -11.67 -1.91 -10.77
C TRP A 257 -10.73 -3.00 -10.24
N SER A 258 -11.12 -3.72 -9.17
CA SER A 258 -10.27 -4.77 -8.59
C SER A 258 -10.23 -6.03 -9.46
N ARG A 259 -11.28 -6.31 -10.21
CA ARG A 259 -11.32 -7.44 -11.16
C ARG A 259 -10.50 -7.18 -12.41
N GLU A 260 -10.46 -5.96 -12.90
CA GLU A 260 -9.60 -5.61 -14.03
C GLU A 260 -8.12 -5.65 -13.68
N ASN A 261 -7.79 -5.37 -12.40
CA ASN A 261 -6.42 -5.34 -11.90
C ASN A 261 -6.11 -6.49 -10.93
N GLN A 262 -6.70 -7.69 -11.16
CA GLN A 262 -6.55 -8.86 -10.27
C GLN A 262 -5.08 -9.24 -10.02
N VAL A 263 -4.24 -9.19 -11.03
CA VAL A 263 -2.82 -9.53 -10.92
C VAL A 263 -2.11 -8.56 -9.98
N TRP A 264 -2.36 -7.27 -10.13
CA TRP A 264 -1.79 -6.25 -9.27
C TRP A 264 -2.29 -6.40 -7.81
N PHE A 265 -3.60 -6.63 -7.65
CA PHE A 265 -4.20 -6.81 -6.33
C PHE A 265 -3.66 -8.06 -5.61
N ALA A 266 -3.53 -9.16 -6.34
CA ALA A 266 -2.93 -10.39 -5.83
C ALA A 266 -1.46 -10.17 -5.44
N ALA A 267 -0.68 -9.48 -6.28
CA ALA A 267 0.71 -9.13 -5.99
C ALA A 267 0.85 -8.30 -4.71
N VAL A 268 0.02 -7.26 -4.54
CA VAL A 268 -0.01 -6.43 -3.33
C VAL A 268 -0.37 -7.24 -2.07
N GLN A 269 -1.30 -8.20 -2.17
CA GLN A 269 -1.66 -9.07 -1.04
C GLN A 269 -0.52 -10.03 -0.68
N VAL A 270 0.15 -10.60 -1.67
CA VAL A 270 1.34 -11.44 -1.46
C VAL A 270 2.46 -10.63 -0.82
N GLU A 271 2.74 -9.44 -1.33
CA GLU A 271 3.74 -8.52 -0.79
C GLU A 271 3.48 -8.17 0.68
N LYS A 272 2.24 -7.80 1.04
CA LYS A 272 1.86 -7.55 2.44
C LYS A 272 2.12 -8.77 3.34
N ARG A 273 1.78 -9.96 2.86
CA ARG A 273 2.02 -11.21 3.62
C ARG A 273 3.51 -11.48 3.80
N MET A 274 4.30 -11.30 2.73
CA MET A 274 5.76 -11.47 2.78
C MET A 274 6.40 -10.47 3.74
N MET A 275 6.01 -9.20 3.67
CA MET A 275 6.49 -8.15 4.58
C MET A 275 6.14 -8.48 6.04
N PHE A 276 4.90 -8.91 6.30
CA PHE A 276 4.50 -9.33 7.65
C PHE A 276 5.39 -10.46 8.20
N ILE A 277 5.71 -11.48 7.38
CA ILE A 277 6.58 -12.60 7.78
C ILE A 277 7.99 -12.09 8.07
N ILE A 278 8.60 -11.31 7.16
CA ILE A 278 9.96 -10.77 7.32
C ILE A 278 10.04 -9.91 8.59
N LEU A 279 9.06 -9.06 8.78
CA LEU A 279 9.03 -8.14 9.92
C LEU A 279 8.81 -8.88 11.23
N THR A 280 7.97 -9.92 11.25
CA THR A 280 7.81 -10.80 12.42
C THR A 280 9.13 -11.51 12.75
N LEU A 281 9.90 -11.93 11.74
CA LEU A 281 11.22 -12.53 11.93
C LEU A 281 12.21 -11.54 12.58
N ILE A 282 12.19 -10.27 12.17
CA ILE A 282 13.04 -9.22 12.78
C ILE A 282 12.72 -9.05 14.27
N ILE A 283 11.42 -9.02 14.63
CA ILE A 283 11.02 -8.97 16.06
C ILE A 283 11.46 -10.24 16.79
N ALA A 284 11.34 -11.41 16.17
CA ALA A 284 11.77 -12.66 16.78
C ALA A 284 13.29 -12.67 17.08
N VAL A 285 14.11 -12.10 16.18
CA VAL A 285 15.55 -11.93 16.42
C VAL A 285 15.81 -10.97 17.60
N ALA A 286 15.06 -9.86 17.67
CA ALA A 286 15.16 -8.94 18.82
C ALA A 286 14.72 -9.61 20.13
N ALA A 287 13.67 -10.43 20.10
CA ALA A 287 13.22 -11.22 21.25
C ALA A 287 14.25 -12.28 21.67
N PHE A 288 14.95 -12.92 20.71
CA PHE A 288 16.04 -13.83 21.00
C PHE A 288 17.21 -13.14 21.72
N ASN A 289 17.52 -11.91 21.34
CA ASN A 289 18.50 -11.08 22.02
C ASN A 289 18.09 -10.81 23.48
N LEU A 290 16.81 -10.59 23.74
CA LEU A 290 16.27 -10.49 25.11
C LEU A 290 16.47 -11.79 25.92
N VAL A 291 16.26 -12.97 25.31
CA VAL A 291 16.51 -14.26 25.96
C VAL A 291 17.98 -14.35 26.40
N SER A 292 18.91 -14.05 25.51
CA SER A 292 20.37 -14.13 25.78
C SER A 292 20.77 -13.20 26.92
N MET A 293 20.24 -11.95 26.89
CA MET A 293 20.47 -10.98 27.96
C MET A 293 19.94 -11.47 29.31
N LEU A 294 18.70 -11.98 29.36
CA LEU A 294 18.10 -12.48 30.61
C LEU A 294 18.82 -13.72 31.14
N VAL A 295 19.26 -14.65 30.29
CA VAL A 295 20.06 -15.83 30.70
C VAL A 295 21.36 -15.38 31.34
N MET A 296 22.04 -14.40 30.77
CA MET A 296 23.24 -13.81 31.31
C MET A 296 22.97 -13.15 32.68
N THR A 297 21.93 -12.33 32.76
CA THR A 297 21.50 -11.68 34.01
C THR A 297 21.20 -12.69 35.10
N VAL A 298 20.49 -13.78 34.78
CA VAL A 298 20.23 -14.89 35.74
C VAL A 298 21.52 -15.54 36.20
N THR A 299 22.49 -15.74 35.30
CA THR A 299 23.79 -16.35 35.65
C THR A 299 24.59 -15.46 36.59
N ASP A 300 24.65 -14.15 36.32
CA ASP A 300 25.37 -13.19 37.18
C ASP A 300 24.68 -12.98 38.53
N LYS A 301 23.35 -13.18 38.59
CA LYS A 301 22.54 -13.00 39.78
C LYS A 301 22.28 -14.29 40.58
N ARG A 302 23.00 -15.41 40.23
CA ARG A 302 22.86 -16.69 40.96
C ARG A 302 23.08 -16.58 42.47
N PRO A 303 24.11 -15.84 42.99
CA PRO A 303 24.28 -15.67 44.44
C PRO A 303 23.07 -14.95 45.07
N ASP A 304 22.62 -13.84 44.46
CA ASP A 304 21.48 -13.09 44.98
C ASP A 304 20.20 -13.97 45.00
N ILE A 305 19.99 -14.80 43.96
CA ILE A 305 18.87 -15.76 43.89
C ILE A 305 18.98 -16.80 45.02
N ALA A 306 20.18 -17.31 45.28
CA ALA A 306 20.40 -18.30 46.34
C ALA A 306 20.12 -17.70 47.73
N ILE A 307 20.56 -16.49 48.01
CA ILE A 307 20.25 -15.75 49.25
C ILE A 307 18.74 -15.56 49.41
N LEU A 308 18.03 -15.08 48.38
CA LEU A 308 16.59 -14.93 48.41
C LEU A 308 15.86 -16.27 48.69
N ARG A 309 16.33 -17.36 48.12
CA ARG A 309 15.82 -18.72 48.34
C ARG A 309 16.06 -19.24 49.76
N THR A 310 17.21 -18.95 50.34
CA THR A 310 17.48 -19.31 51.75
C THR A 310 16.66 -18.49 52.73
N LEU A 311 16.30 -17.24 52.35
CA LEU A 311 15.41 -16.38 53.12
C LEU A 311 13.91 -16.76 52.96
N GLY A 312 13.60 -17.82 52.20
CA GLY A 312 12.23 -18.35 52.06
C GLY A 312 11.49 -17.98 50.78
N ALA A 313 12.14 -17.33 49.81
CA ALA A 313 11.51 -17.05 48.51
C ALA A 313 11.20 -18.37 47.78
N SER A 314 9.96 -18.50 47.30
CA SER A 314 9.53 -19.67 46.52
C SER A 314 10.14 -19.66 45.09
N PRO A 315 10.28 -20.83 44.43
CA PRO A 315 10.67 -20.87 43.02
C PRO A 315 9.74 -20.01 42.12
N ARG A 316 8.45 -19.96 42.46
CA ARG A 316 7.45 -19.14 41.73
C ARG A 316 7.73 -17.65 41.92
N SER A 317 8.15 -17.20 43.10
CA SER A 317 8.50 -15.81 43.34
C SER A 317 9.74 -15.40 42.53
N ILE A 318 10.77 -16.26 42.44
CA ILE A 318 11.95 -16.02 41.59
C ILE A 318 11.52 -15.92 40.10
N LEU A 319 10.69 -16.88 39.63
CA LEU A 319 10.15 -16.85 38.27
C LEU A 319 9.45 -15.52 38.00
N SER A 320 8.56 -15.08 38.91
CA SER A 320 7.80 -13.82 38.75
C SER A 320 8.71 -12.60 38.70
N ILE A 321 9.79 -12.55 39.51
CA ILE A 321 10.75 -11.42 39.50
C ILE A 321 11.39 -11.27 38.10
N PHE A 322 11.89 -12.37 37.53
CA PHE A 322 12.54 -12.31 36.20
C PHE A 322 11.52 -12.13 35.06
N MET A 323 10.31 -12.66 35.20
CA MET A 323 9.20 -12.37 34.26
C MET A 323 8.84 -10.88 34.26
N ILE A 324 8.74 -10.24 35.42
CA ILE A 324 8.49 -8.80 35.55
C ILE A 324 9.64 -8.01 34.92
N GLN A 325 10.89 -8.37 35.21
CA GLN A 325 12.05 -7.70 34.63
C GLN A 325 12.06 -7.74 33.11
N GLY A 326 11.91 -8.92 32.52
CA GLY A 326 11.92 -9.08 31.06
C GLY A 326 10.72 -8.43 30.39
N SER A 327 9.53 -8.51 31.00
CA SER A 327 8.32 -7.83 30.54
C SER A 327 8.47 -6.31 30.53
N MET A 328 9.12 -5.74 31.55
CA MET A 328 9.40 -4.29 31.62
C MET A 328 10.36 -3.85 30.49
N ILE A 329 11.41 -4.64 30.22
CA ILE A 329 12.35 -4.37 29.12
C ILE A 329 11.62 -4.43 27.79
N GLY A 330 10.81 -5.48 27.58
CA GLY A 330 10.00 -5.63 26.37
C GLY A 330 9.01 -4.49 26.18
N LEU A 331 8.31 -4.11 27.25
CA LEU A 331 7.34 -3.00 27.22
C LEU A 331 8.01 -1.66 26.93
N LEU A 332 9.11 -1.35 27.62
CA LEU A 332 9.89 -0.13 27.39
C LEU A 332 10.44 -0.06 25.96
N GLY A 333 11.01 -1.17 25.46
CA GLY A 333 11.50 -1.26 24.09
C GLY A 333 10.38 -1.06 23.08
N THR A 334 9.22 -1.70 23.28
CA THR A 334 8.04 -1.52 22.41
C THR A 334 7.52 -0.09 22.44
N LEU A 335 7.36 0.52 23.60
CA LEU A 335 6.90 1.90 23.72
C LEU A 335 7.84 2.90 23.04
N LEU A 336 9.14 2.78 23.30
CA LEU A 336 10.14 3.62 22.63
C LEU A 336 10.15 3.40 21.12
N GLY A 337 10.01 2.15 20.69
CA GLY A 337 9.93 1.79 19.28
C GLY A 337 8.69 2.36 18.58
N VAL A 338 7.54 2.30 19.25
CA VAL A 338 6.29 2.92 18.74
C VAL A 338 6.46 4.43 18.62
N VAL A 339 6.94 5.11 19.67
CA VAL A 339 7.14 6.56 19.63
C VAL A 339 8.12 6.95 18.50
N LEU A 340 9.27 6.28 18.44
CA LEU A 340 10.28 6.55 17.42
C LEU A 340 9.76 6.24 16.02
N GLY A 341 9.12 5.09 15.83
CA GLY A 341 8.56 4.67 14.55
C GLY A 341 7.48 5.60 14.03
N VAL A 342 6.57 6.03 14.90
CA VAL A 342 5.52 7.01 14.54
C VAL A 342 6.14 8.37 14.17
N LEU A 343 7.09 8.87 14.96
CA LEU A 343 7.76 10.13 14.66
C LEU A 343 8.50 10.09 13.31
N ILE A 344 9.20 9.00 13.01
CA ILE A 344 9.90 8.82 11.74
C ILE A 344 8.88 8.68 10.60
N ALA A 345 7.83 7.87 10.75
CA ALA A 345 6.83 7.65 9.71
C ALA A 345 6.08 8.93 9.33
N LEU A 346 5.77 9.79 10.30
CA LEU A 346 5.14 11.09 10.04
C LEU A 346 6.06 12.09 9.33
N ASN A 347 7.37 11.93 9.45
CA ASN A 347 8.36 12.85 8.88
C ASN A 347 9.24 12.21 7.80
N VAL A 348 8.86 11.03 7.28
CA VAL A 348 9.72 10.27 6.36
C VAL A 348 10.07 11.06 5.11
N GLY A 349 9.13 11.83 4.53
CA GLY A 349 9.38 12.66 3.36
C GLY A 349 10.46 13.72 3.61
N ASN A 350 10.41 14.40 4.75
CA ASN A 350 11.39 15.41 5.14
C ASN A 350 12.77 14.79 5.45
N LEU A 351 12.76 13.61 6.10
CA LEU A 351 13.98 12.89 6.45
C LEU A 351 14.70 12.39 5.19
N VAL A 352 13.96 11.82 4.23
CA VAL A 352 14.53 11.37 2.96
C VAL A 352 15.07 12.56 2.18
N GLY A 353 14.33 13.66 2.09
CA GLY A 353 14.82 14.89 1.44
C GLY A 353 16.11 15.44 2.08
N ALA A 354 16.23 15.38 3.41
CA ALA A 354 17.45 15.78 4.12
C ALA A 354 18.62 14.82 3.82
N VAL A 355 18.37 13.51 3.76
CA VAL A 355 19.39 12.51 3.39
C VAL A 355 19.84 12.69 1.94
N GLU A 356 18.90 12.90 1.00
CA GLU A 356 19.21 13.20 -0.40
C GLU A 356 20.08 14.43 -0.55
N ALA A 357 19.76 15.50 0.19
CA ALA A 357 20.53 16.73 0.21
C ALA A 357 21.96 16.54 0.78
N MET A 358 22.09 15.70 1.81
CA MET A 358 23.38 15.43 2.48
C MET A 358 24.31 14.55 1.63
N PHE A 359 23.78 13.56 0.93
CA PHE A 359 24.57 12.60 0.17
C PHE A 359 24.65 12.89 -1.34
N GLY A 360 23.88 13.87 -1.84
CA GLY A 360 23.94 14.31 -3.24
C GLY A 360 23.37 13.32 -4.25
N PHE A 361 22.60 12.30 -3.81
CA PHE A 361 21.89 11.38 -4.69
C PHE A 361 20.38 11.47 -4.46
N ARG A 362 19.60 11.16 -5.48
CA ARG A 362 18.13 11.09 -5.37
C ARG A 362 17.69 9.63 -5.26
N VAL A 363 16.93 9.32 -4.23
CA VAL A 363 16.34 7.97 -4.01
C VAL A 363 15.27 7.69 -5.07
N LEU A 364 14.52 8.72 -5.46
CA LEU A 364 13.49 8.63 -6.49
C LEU A 364 13.86 9.56 -7.67
N PRO A 365 14.41 9.01 -8.80
CA PRO A 365 14.70 9.81 -9.97
C PRO A 365 13.41 10.39 -10.55
N PRO A 366 13.32 11.71 -10.81
CA PRO A 366 12.18 12.30 -11.50
C PRO A 366 12.12 11.74 -12.93
N GLY A 367 10.99 11.12 -13.27
CA GLY A 367 10.74 10.54 -14.60
C GLY A 367 10.52 9.02 -14.61
N ILE A 368 10.98 8.27 -13.60
CA ILE A 368 10.67 6.84 -13.45
C ILE A 368 9.48 6.65 -12.49
N TYR A 369 9.47 7.43 -11.42
CA TYR A 369 8.37 7.47 -10.46
C TYR A 369 7.81 8.89 -10.43
N VAL A 370 6.54 9.05 -10.76
CA VAL A 370 5.84 10.36 -10.72
C VAL A 370 5.64 10.87 -9.28
N ILE A 371 6.16 10.14 -8.30
CA ILE A 371 6.06 10.45 -6.87
C ILE A 371 7.26 11.33 -6.49
N SER A 372 6.99 12.59 -6.18
CA SER A 372 8.01 13.59 -5.80
C SER A 372 8.50 13.51 -4.36
N ALA A 373 7.83 12.73 -3.50
CA ALA A 373 8.23 12.49 -2.11
C ALA A 373 7.79 11.09 -1.69
N LEU A 374 8.54 10.42 -0.81
CA LEU A 374 8.15 9.12 -0.26
C LEU A 374 6.83 9.27 0.53
N PRO A 375 5.72 8.68 0.06
CA PRO A 375 4.45 8.77 0.76
C PRO A 375 4.47 7.87 1.99
N SER A 376 3.82 8.30 3.06
CA SER A 376 3.62 7.52 4.28
C SER A 376 2.16 7.59 4.70
N ASP A 377 1.53 6.43 4.93
CA ASP A 377 0.16 6.30 5.41
C ASP A 377 0.18 5.50 6.72
N LEU A 378 0.30 6.20 7.84
CA LEU A 378 0.33 5.60 9.17
C LEU A 378 -1.07 5.14 9.57
N ARG A 379 -1.25 3.83 9.76
CA ARG A 379 -2.52 3.25 10.19
C ARG A 379 -2.46 2.80 11.63
N LEU A 380 -3.33 3.35 12.46
CA LEU A 380 -3.41 2.99 13.89
C LEU A 380 -3.60 1.48 14.13
N PRO A 381 -4.42 0.73 13.37
CA PRO A 381 -4.52 -0.72 13.54
C PRO A 381 -3.18 -1.44 13.35
N ASP A 382 -2.37 -1.03 12.36
CA ASP A 382 -1.06 -1.66 12.10
C ASP A 382 -0.12 -1.43 13.29
N VAL A 383 -0.06 -0.19 13.80
CA VAL A 383 0.74 0.15 14.98
C VAL A 383 0.29 -0.65 16.21
N ALA A 384 -1.02 -0.80 16.42
CA ALA A 384 -1.56 -1.57 17.54
C ALA A 384 -1.20 -3.06 17.44
N TRP A 385 -1.32 -3.67 16.25
CA TRP A 385 -0.92 -5.05 16.02
C TRP A 385 0.57 -5.28 16.21
N ILE A 386 1.42 -4.36 15.71
CA ILE A 386 2.86 -4.42 15.91
C ILE A 386 3.21 -4.38 17.41
N ALA A 387 2.64 -3.42 18.13
CA ALA A 387 2.88 -3.28 19.56
C ALA A 387 2.43 -4.53 20.33
N LEU A 388 1.26 -5.08 20.01
CA LEU A 388 0.74 -6.30 20.62
C LEU A 388 1.65 -7.50 20.38
N ILE A 389 2.03 -7.74 19.12
CA ILE A 389 2.91 -8.87 18.74
C ILE A 389 4.27 -8.73 19.42
N SER A 390 4.85 -7.52 19.45
CA SER A 390 6.12 -7.26 20.10
C SER A 390 6.07 -7.54 21.60
N CYS A 391 5.02 -7.08 22.28
CA CYS A 391 4.81 -7.37 23.70
C CYS A 391 4.62 -8.88 23.96
N LEU A 392 3.85 -9.57 23.12
CA LEU A 392 3.66 -11.02 23.25
C LEU A 392 4.95 -11.79 23.05
N LEU A 393 5.74 -11.46 22.02
CA LEU A 393 7.02 -12.10 21.77
C LEU A 393 8.02 -11.83 22.90
N ALA A 394 8.06 -10.62 23.43
CA ALA A 394 8.88 -10.29 24.58
C ALA A 394 8.48 -11.10 25.82
N LEU A 395 7.19 -11.25 26.10
CA LEU A 395 6.68 -12.10 27.19
C LEU A 395 7.08 -13.55 27.02
N VAL A 396 6.88 -14.11 25.83
CA VAL A 396 7.26 -15.52 25.53
C VAL A 396 8.78 -15.72 25.71
N ALA A 397 9.57 -14.75 25.21
CA ALA A 397 11.03 -14.78 25.33
C ALA A 397 11.51 -14.79 26.79
N THR A 398 10.75 -14.20 27.72
CA THR A 398 11.13 -14.16 29.14
C THR A 398 10.88 -15.47 29.89
N ILE A 399 10.03 -16.36 29.36
CA ILE A 399 9.64 -17.62 30.05
C ILE A 399 10.83 -18.52 30.31
N TYR A 400 11.63 -18.81 29.28
CA TYR A 400 12.78 -19.73 29.40
C TYR A 400 13.83 -19.26 30.42
N PRO A 401 14.34 -18.01 30.37
CA PRO A 401 15.30 -17.52 31.37
C PRO A 401 14.71 -17.51 32.78
N SER A 402 13.44 -17.16 32.94
CA SER A 402 12.77 -17.13 34.24
C SER A 402 12.64 -18.52 34.87
N LEU A 403 12.34 -19.54 34.05
CA LEU A 403 12.33 -20.94 34.52
C LEU A 403 13.73 -21.40 34.96
N ARG A 404 14.78 -21.02 34.21
CA ARG A 404 16.16 -21.27 34.63
C ARG A 404 16.52 -20.62 35.96
N ALA A 405 16.09 -19.38 36.17
CA ALA A 405 16.29 -18.68 37.46
C ALA A 405 15.58 -19.40 38.62
N ALA A 406 14.35 -19.85 38.41
CA ALA A 406 13.57 -20.59 39.41
C ALA A 406 14.18 -21.96 39.76
N ALA A 407 14.95 -22.58 38.85
CA ALA A 407 15.59 -23.89 39.04
C ALA A 407 16.96 -23.83 39.74
N VAL A 408 17.48 -22.65 40.11
CA VAL A 408 18.76 -22.48 40.81
C VAL A 408 18.65 -23.10 42.21
N LYS A 409 19.58 -24.05 42.49
CA LYS A 409 19.69 -24.72 43.81
C LYS A 409 20.59 -23.89 44.73
N PRO A 410 20.10 -23.44 45.91
CA PRO A 410 20.85 -22.58 46.83
C PRO A 410 22.18 -23.19 47.28
N ALA A 411 22.17 -24.50 47.60
CA ALA A 411 23.36 -25.18 48.09
C ALA A 411 24.51 -25.27 47.05
N GLU A 412 24.18 -25.37 45.76
CA GLU A 412 25.18 -25.42 44.69
C GLU A 412 25.73 -24.02 44.39
N ALA A 413 24.85 -22.99 44.43
CA ALA A 413 25.22 -21.63 44.11
C ALA A 413 26.11 -20.95 45.15
N LEU A 414 25.96 -21.30 46.44
CA LEU A 414 26.76 -20.76 47.56
C LEU A 414 28.06 -21.54 47.83
N ARG A 415 28.24 -22.72 47.23
CA ARG A 415 29.46 -23.56 47.42
C ARG A 415 30.66 -23.11 46.57
N TYR A 416 30.41 -22.31 45.53
CA TYR A 416 31.43 -21.88 44.56
C TYR A 416 31.92 -20.42 44.79
N GLU A 417 31.69 -19.85 45.97
CA GLU A 417 32.44 -18.72 46.52
C GLU A 417 33.45 -19.24 47.54
#